data_3e3caf3db2066e5a27252008b54bef21
#
_entry.id   3e3caf3db2066e5a27252008b54bef21
#
_cell.length_a   1.000
_cell.length_b   1.000
_cell.length_c   1.000
_cell.angle_alpha   90.00
_cell.angle_beta   90.00
_cell.angle_gamma   90.00
#
_symmetry.space_group_name_H-M   'P 1'
#
loop_
_entity.id
_entity.type
_entity.pdbx_description
1 polymer ?
#
loop_
_entity_poly.entity_id
_entity_poly.type
_entity_poly.pdbx_seq_one_letter_code
_entity_poly.pdbx_strand_id
1 'polypeptide(L)'
;LPVYHPAMIAGHIAMMDTLLDGRLIWGIGPGGLPSDIEAFGNQEIDRNKKMVEVFEQVMEIWWGEAPYNIKGEFNTITTKETLTPEIGQGIAPKPLTHPHPPVVITALTPHSHGITLAAERGWNPISCQYVQSHWVATHLPKYLEGLRNANKNEDPRGWRVAKCIFVADNEKLATN
;
A
#
# COMPACT_ATOMS: atom_id res chain seq x y z
N LEU A 1 4.24 4.73 2.64
CA LEU A 1 4.80 5.21 1.36
C LEU A 1 5.42 6.62 1.45
N PRO A 2 4.84 7.63 2.13
CA PRO A 2 5.26 9.03 1.99
C PRO A 2 6.70 9.35 2.40
N VAL A 3 7.37 8.46 3.13
CA VAL A 3 8.76 8.64 3.59
C VAL A 3 9.81 8.22 2.57
N TYR A 4 9.41 7.56 1.48
CA TYR A 4 10.33 7.05 0.47
C TYR A 4 10.05 7.69 -0.89
N HIS A 5 11.12 7.84 -1.69
CA HIS A 5 11.01 8.31 -3.07
C HIS A 5 10.38 7.20 -3.95
N PRO A 6 9.40 7.51 -4.83
CA PRO A 6 8.68 6.49 -5.62
C PRO A 6 9.58 5.63 -6.50
N ALA A 7 10.65 6.17 -7.07
CA ALA A 7 11.60 5.37 -7.85
C ALA A 7 12.32 4.30 -7.02
N MET A 8 12.62 4.58 -5.73
CA MET A 8 13.18 3.58 -4.82
C MET A 8 12.16 2.48 -4.51
N ILE A 9 10.90 2.87 -4.26
CA ILE A 9 9.81 1.93 -3.99
C ILE A 9 9.61 1.02 -5.20
N ALA A 10 9.53 1.59 -6.41
CA ALA A 10 9.36 0.83 -7.64
C ALA A 10 10.45 -0.24 -7.80
N GLY A 11 11.72 0.12 -7.58
CA GLY A 11 12.84 -0.81 -7.66
C GLY A 11 12.79 -1.89 -6.57
N HIS A 12 12.57 -1.52 -5.32
CA HIS A 12 12.56 -2.45 -4.19
C HIS A 12 11.40 -3.44 -4.27
N ILE A 13 10.20 -2.98 -4.59
CA ILE A 13 9.03 -3.86 -4.68
C ILE A 13 9.15 -4.81 -5.87
N ALA A 14 9.63 -4.34 -7.04
CA ALA A 14 9.88 -5.20 -8.18
C ALA A 14 10.93 -6.28 -7.88
N MET A 15 12.01 -5.90 -7.21
CA MET A 15 13.04 -6.85 -6.76
C MET A 15 12.46 -7.89 -5.79
N MET A 16 11.72 -7.45 -4.77
CA MET A 16 11.14 -8.34 -3.78
C MET A 16 10.10 -9.28 -4.40
N ASP A 17 9.29 -8.80 -5.33
CA ASP A 17 8.31 -9.63 -6.02
C ASP A 17 9.00 -10.73 -6.85
N THR A 18 10.10 -10.38 -7.53
CA THR A 18 10.92 -11.34 -8.27
C THR A 18 11.56 -12.37 -7.34
N LEU A 19 12.17 -11.94 -6.21
CA LEU A 19 12.79 -12.85 -5.24
C LEU A 19 11.79 -13.79 -4.57
N LEU A 20 10.54 -13.35 -4.43
CA LEU A 20 9.45 -14.14 -3.86
C LEU A 20 8.65 -14.91 -4.91
N ASP A 21 9.11 -14.93 -6.17
CA ASP A 21 8.43 -15.63 -7.26
C ASP A 21 6.94 -15.25 -7.38
N GLY A 22 6.65 -13.95 -7.40
CA GLY A 22 5.29 -13.40 -7.52
C GLY A 22 4.39 -13.61 -6.31
N ARG A 23 4.94 -14.00 -5.14
CA ARG A 23 4.17 -14.23 -3.90
C ARG A 23 4.13 -13.03 -2.95
N LEU A 24 4.58 -11.87 -3.42
CA LEU A 24 4.56 -10.64 -2.63
C LEU A 24 3.13 -10.13 -2.44
N ILE A 25 2.81 -9.72 -1.21
CA ILE A 25 1.67 -8.85 -0.91
C ILE A 25 2.24 -7.51 -0.45
N TRP A 26 1.93 -6.45 -1.16
CA TRP A 26 2.48 -5.12 -0.90
C TRP A 26 1.62 -4.33 0.08
N GLY A 27 2.10 -4.19 1.31
CA GLY A 27 1.45 -3.34 2.33
C GLY A 27 1.78 -1.86 2.11
N ILE A 28 0.75 -1.01 2.05
CA ILE A 28 0.91 0.45 1.94
C ILE A 28 0.19 1.19 3.07
N GLY A 29 0.66 2.38 3.38
CA GLY A 29 0.03 3.24 4.38
C GLY A 29 0.66 4.63 4.42
N PRO A 30 -0.05 5.61 5.00
CA PRO A 30 0.43 7.01 5.10
C PRO A 30 1.49 7.22 6.18
N GLY A 31 1.80 6.17 6.96
CA GLY A 31 2.64 6.30 8.16
C GLY A 31 1.83 6.82 9.36
N GLY A 32 2.23 6.44 10.57
CA GLY A 32 1.49 6.80 11.78
C GLY A 32 2.36 7.15 12.99
N LEU A 33 3.65 6.81 12.97
CA LEU A 33 4.56 7.11 14.09
C LEU A 33 5.03 8.57 14.02
N PRO A 34 4.79 9.38 15.08
CA PRO A 34 5.23 10.77 15.11
C PRO A 34 6.73 10.94 14.92
N SER A 35 7.53 10.05 15.52
CA SER A 35 8.99 10.04 15.37
C SER A 35 9.45 9.88 13.92
N ASP A 36 8.80 9.00 13.16
CA ASP A 36 9.13 8.81 11.76
C ASP A 36 8.69 10.01 10.91
N ILE A 37 7.52 10.55 11.23
CA ILE A 37 6.99 11.74 10.56
C ILE A 37 7.96 12.91 10.72
N GLU A 38 8.48 13.10 11.93
CA GLU A 38 9.47 14.14 12.23
C GLU A 38 10.82 13.85 11.56
N ALA A 39 11.35 12.66 11.72
CA ALA A 39 12.66 12.26 11.18
C ALA A 39 12.73 12.40 9.65
N PHE A 40 11.62 12.19 8.95
CA PHE A 40 11.53 12.31 7.49
C PHE A 40 10.95 13.65 7.00
N GLY A 41 10.74 14.63 7.89
CA GLY A 41 10.29 15.97 7.53
C GLY A 41 8.88 16.02 6.93
N ASN A 42 7.98 15.14 7.37
CA ASN A 42 6.63 15.02 6.84
C ASN A 42 5.54 15.61 7.77
N GLN A 43 5.91 16.51 8.70
CA GLN A 43 4.98 17.06 9.70
C GLN A 43 3.87 17.90 9.07
N GLU A 44 4.21 18.75 8.09
CA GLU A 44 3.32 19.71 7.43
C GLU A 44 2.72 19.17 6.11
N ILE A 45 2.91 17.89 5.82
CA ILE A 45 2.49 17.29 4.55
C ILE A 45 1.20 16.50 4.73
N ASP A 46 0.25 16.65 3.81
CA ASP A 46 -0.87 15.70 3.67
C ASP A 46 -0.33 14.33 3.23
N ARG A 47 -0.09 13.49 4.24
CA ARG A 47 0.50 12.16 4.06
C ARG A 47 -0.41 11.20 3.29
N ASN A 48 -1.73 11.38 3.36
CA ASN A 48 -2.66 10.56 2.58
C ASN A 48 -2.56 10.94 1.10
N LYS A 49 -2.54 12.23 0.78
CA LYS A 49 -2.37 12.71 -0.58
C LYS A 49 -1.02 12.29 -1.17
N LYS A 50 0.06 12.46 -0.40
CA LYS A 50 1.40 12.03 -0.81
C LYS A 50 1.48 10.51 -0.99
N MET A 51 0.82 9.71 -0.15
CA MET A 51 0.76 8.26 -0.31
C MET A 51 0.12 7.85 -1.65
N VAL A 52 -0.97 8.50 -2.01
CA VAL A 52 -1.66 8.23 -3.29
C VAL A 52 -0.78 8.64 -4.46
N GLU A 53 -0.18 9.84 -4.44
CA GLU A 53 0.75 10.29 -5.48
C GLU A 53 1.93 9.32 -5.65
N VAL A 54 2.57 8.92 -4.54
CA VAL A 54 3.69 7.98 -4.59
C VAL A 54 3.26 6.64 -5.20
N PHE A 55 2.09 6.14 -4.84
CA PHE A 55 1.56 4.91 -5.44
C PHE A 55 1.34 5.08 -6.95
N GLU A 56 0.68 6.14 -7.37
CA GLU A 56 0.40 6.42 -8.78
C GLU A 56 1.70 6.57 -9.59
N GLN A 57 2.70 7.28 -9.06
CA GLN A 57 4.00 7.40 -9.71
C GLN A 57 4.75 6.05 -9.82
N VAL A 58 4.60 5.16 -8.84
CA VAL A 58 5.13 3.79 -8.95
C VAL A 58 4.44 3.03 -10.08
N MET A 59 3.12 3.18 -10.22
CA MET A 59 2.37 2.57 -11.34
C MET A 59 2.83 3.14 -12.69
N GLU A 60 3.01 4.47 -12.79
CA GLU A 60 3.52 5.09 -14.02
C GLU A 60 4.92 4.58 -14.41
N ILE A 61 5.80 4.34 -13.42
CA ILE A 61 7.12 3.74 -13.67
C ILE A 61 6.96 2.30 -14.21
N TRP A 62 6.09 1.50 -13.62
CA TRP A 62 5.96 0.10 -14.03
C TRP A 62 5.20 -0.11 -15.34
N TRP A 63 4.19 0.71 -15.62
CA TRP A 63 3.38 0.60 -16.84
C TRP A 63 3.96 1.41 -18.00
N GLY A 64 4.79 2.43 -17.67
CA GLY A 64 5.44 3.27 -18.65
C GLY A 64 6.76 2.70 -19.18
N GLU A 65 7.35 3.46 -20.09
CA GLU A 65 8.65 3.19 -20.71
C GLU A 65 9.61 4.37 -20.43
N ALA A 66 10.90 4.07 -20.27
CA ALA A 66 11.93 5.11 -20.17
C ALA A 66 12.11 5.80 -21.54
N PRO A 67 12.49 7.10 -21.57
CA PRO A 67 12.81 7.97 -20.43
C PRO A 67 11.57 8.40 -19.64
N TYR A 68 11.62 8.28 -18.33
CA TYR A 68 10.56 8.78 -17.47
C TYR A 68 10.56 10.30 -17.40
N ASN A 69 9.37 10.88 -17.24
CA ASN A 69 9.17 12.32 -16.99
C ASN A 69 7.86 12.51 -16.20
N ILE A 70 7.83 12.00 -14.99
CA ILE A 70 6.68 11.98 -14.12
C ILE A 70 6.77 13.17 -13.17
N LYS A 71 5.75 14.03 -13.15
CA LYS A 71 5.68 15.20 -12.29
C LYS A 71 4.50 15.08 -11.35
N GLY A 72 4.76 15.20 -10.06
CA GLY A 72 3.75 15.29 -9.02
C GLY A 72 3.92 16.56 -8.18
N GLU A 73 3.08 16.69 -7.17
CA GLU A 73 3.16 17.78 -6.20
C GLU A 73 4.33 17.58 -5.23
N PHE A 74 4.57 16.33 -4.83
CA PHE A 74 5.58 15.98 -3.83
C PHE A 74 6.87 15.43 -4.43
N ASN A 75 6.80 14.78 -5.59
CA ASN A 75 7.96 14.15 -6.22
C ASN A 75 8.00 14.40 -7.73
N THR A 76 9.22 14.49 -8.27
CA THR A 76 9.47 14.53 -9.71
C THR A 76 10.48 13.44 -10.06
N ILE A 77 10.19 12.67 -11.11
CA ILE A 77 11.05 11.58 -11.60
C ILE A 77 11.39 11.85 -13.05
N THR A 78 12.68 11.94 -13.37
CA THR A 78 13.11 12.10 -14.76
C THR A 78 14.37 11.28 -15.02
N THR A 79 14.45 10.67 -16.19
CA THR A 79 15.65 10.00 -16.72
C THR A 79 15.99 10.46 -18.13
N LYS A 80 15.46 11.63 -18.56
CA LYS A 80 15.57 12.13 -19.94
C LYS A 80 17.01 12.37 -20.40
N GLU A 81 17.86 12.84 -19.47
CA GLU A 81 19.24 13.25 -19.82
C GLU A 81 20.27 12.14 -19.58
N THR A 82 19.87 11.09 -18.86
CA THR A 82 20.80 10.06 -18.40
C THR A 82 20.44 8.65 -18.86
N LEU A 83 19.44 8.53 -19.75
CA LEU A 83 19.03 7.24 -20.29
C LEU A 83 20.12 6.66 -21.19
N THR A 84 20.57 5.44 -20.88
CA THR A 84 21.51 4.68 -21.71
C THR A 84 20.98 3.24 -21.79
N PRO A 85 20.09 2.95 -22.76
CA PRO A 85 19.36 1.68 -22.83
C PRO A 85 20.27 0.46 -22.97
N GLU A 86 21.42 0.61 -23.62
CA GLU A 86 22.38 -0.46 -23.90
C GLU A 86 22.95 -1.11 -22.64
N ILE A 87 22.95 -0.37 -21.55
CA ILE A 87 23.41 -0.87 -20.23
C ILE A 87 22.31 -0.86 -19.17
N GLY A 88 21.05 -0.57 -19.56
CA GLY A 88 19.90 -0.50 -18.66
C GLY A 88 19.88 0.73 -17.74
N GLN A 89 20.77 1.72 -17.95
CA GLN A 89 20.79 2.93 -17.14
C GLN A 89 19.54 3.78 -17.41
N GLY A 90 18.87 4.23 -16.35
CA GLY A 90 17.65 5.04 -16.45
C GLY A 90 16.37 4.22 -16.65
N ILE A 91 16.45 2.89 -16.63
CA ILE A 91 15.32 1.95 -16.75
C ILE A 91 15.05 1.32 -15.38
N ALA A 92 13.81 1.43 -14.91
CA ALA A 92 13.40 0.81 -13.67
C ALA A 92 12.96 -0.66 -13.89
N PRO A 93 13.28 -1.58 -12.97
CA PRO A 93 12.77 -2.95 -13.02
C PRO A 93 11.26 -2.96 -12.83
N LYS A 94 10.59 -3.91 -13.48
CA LYS A 94 9.15 -4.15 -13.35
C LYS A 94 8.91 -5.38 -12.47
N PRO A 95 7.81 -5.44 -11.68
CA PRO A 95 7.48 -6.61 -10.89
C PRO A 95 7.16 -7.82 -11.78
N LEU A 96 7.35 -9.01 -11.24
CA LEU A 96 6.95 -10.26 -11.89
C LEU A 96 5.42 -10.37 -11.97
N THR A 97 4.73 -9.96 -10.92
CA THR A 97 3.26 -9.96 -10.84
C THR A 97 2.67 -8.79 -11.61
N HIS A 98 1.89 -9.09 -12.64
CA HIS A 98 1.26 -8.07 -13.49
C HIS A 98 -0.21 -7.84 -13.08
N PRO A 99 -0.72 -6.60 -13.05
CA PRO A 99 -0.04 -5.32 -13.32
C PRO A 99 0.83 -4.83 -12.16
N HIS A 100 0.66 -5.37 -10.97
CA HIS A 100 1.42 -5.13 -9.75
C HIS A 100 1.11 -6.20 -8.69
N PRO A 101 1.96 -6.40 -7.67
CA PRO A 101 1.63 -7.25 -6.54
C PRO A 101 0.33 -6.82 -5.85
N PRO A 102 -0.47 -7.76 -5.30
CA PRO A 102 -1.67 -7.43 -4.54
C PRO A 102 -1.38 -6.38 -3.45
N VAL A 103 -2.20 -5.33 -3.39
CA VAL A 103 -2.02 -4.22 -2.44
C VAL A 103 -2.94 -4.39 -1.25
N VAL A 104 -2.40 -4.15 -0.05
CA VAL A 104 -3.16 -4.12 1.19
C VAL A 104 -2.94 -2.81 1.95
N ILE A 105 -3.97 -2.34 2.64
CA ILE A 105 -3.91 -1.17 3.51
C ILE A 105 -4.36 -1.50 4.92
N THR A 106 -3.87 -0.75 5.90
CA THR A 106 -4.29 -0.88 7.29
C THR A 106 -5.59 -0.14 7.57
N ALA A 107 -6.56 -0.82 8.17
CA ALA A 107 -7.83 -0.25 8.64
C ALA A 107 -7.80 -0.06 10.16
N LEU A 108 -7.90 1.19 10.63
CA LEU A 108 -7.72 1.57 12.04
C LEU A 108 -8.96 2.20 12.65
N THR A 109 -9.70 3.02 11.90
CA THR A 109 -10.80 3.84 12.41
C THR A 109 -12.16 3.28 12.04
N PRO A 110 -13.17 3.38 12.92
CA PRO A 110 -14.52 2.94 12.59
C PRO A 110 -15.10 3.75 11.42
N HIS A 111 -15.95 3.13 10.63
CA HIS A 111 -16.63 3.75 9.48
C HIS A 111 -15.70 4.47 8.48
N SER A 112 -14.44 4.00 8.36
CA SER A 112 -13.41 4.67 7.57
C SER A 112 -13.77 4.78 6.09
N HIS A 113 -13.91 6.00 5.60
CA HIS A 113 -14.05 6.27 4.17
C HIS A 113 -12.79 5.87 3.39
N GLY A 114 -11.62 5.87 4.02
CA GLY A 114 -10.38 5.39 3.42
C GLY A 114 -10.46 3.92 2.98
N ILE A 115 -11.26 3.08 3.66
CA ILE A 115 -11.50 1.68 3.25
C ILE A 115 -12.33 1.65 1.95
N THR A 116 -13.36 2.49 1.85
CA THR A 116 -14.18 2.62 0.63
C THR A 116 -13.30 3.00 -0.56
N LEU A 117 -12.51 4.08 -0.43
CA LEU A 117 -11.59 4.53 -1.48
C LEU A 117 -10.52 3.50 -1.86
N ALA A 118 -10.02 2.74 -0.89
CA ALA A 118 -9.07 1.67 -1.14
C ALA A 118 -9.70 0.52 -1.94
N ALA A 119 -10.91 0.11 -1.58
CA ALA A 119 -11.65 -0.92 -2.30
C ALA A 119 -11.97 -0.50 -3.75
N GLU A 120 -12.32 0.76 -3.98
CA GLU A 120 -12.50 1.33 -5.31
C GLU A 120 -11.25 1.16 -6.18
N ARG A 121 -10.05 1.35 -5.59
CA ARG A 121 -8.76 1.13 -6.25
C ARG A 121 -8.37 -0.34 -6.40
N GLY A 122 -9.09 -1.26 -5.77
CA GLY A 122 -8.76 -2.69 -5.76
C GLY A 122 -7.78 -3.09 -4.66
N TRP A 123 -7.57 -2.23 -3.66
CA TRP A 123 -6.76 -2.54 -2.49
C TRP A 123 -7.59 -3.24 -1.42
N ASN A 124 -6.98 -4.18 -0.72
CA ASN A 124 -7.64 -4.97 0.30
C ASN A 124 -7.34 -4.42 1.70
N PRO A 125 -8.33 -4.17 2.56
CA PRO A 125 -8.07 -3.70 3.91
C PRO A 125 -7.71 -4.86 4.86
N ILE A 126 -6.80 -4.55 5.82
CA ILE A 126 -6.52 -5.39 6.98
C ILE A 126 -6.88 -4.62 8.23
N SER A 127 -7.89 -5.10 8.96
CA SER A 127 -8.23 -4.55 10.29
C SER A 127 -7.16 -4.91 11.30
N CYS A 128 -6.60 -3.91 11.99
CA CYS A 128 -5.52 -4.11 12.96
C CYS A 128 -5.97 -4.90 14.20
N GLN A 129 -5.04 -5.65 14.77
CA GLN A 129 -5.27 -6.53 15.90
C GLN A 129 -5.73 -5.82 17.19
N TYR A 130 -5.33 -4.56 17.40
CA TYR A 130 -5.69 -3.76 18.57
C TYR A 130 -7.00 -2.97 18.41
N VAL A 131 -7.61 -3.02 17.22
CA VAL A 131 -8.91 -2.37 16.99
C VAL A 131 -10.01 -3.19 17.66
N GLN A 132 -10.89 -2.51 18.41
CA GLN A 132 -12.00 -3.14 19.11
C GLN A 132 -12.98 -3.81 18.14
N SER A 133 -13.54 -4.97 18.51
CA SER A 133 -14.32 -5.80 17.60
C SER A 133 -15.54 -5.09 17.01
N HIS A 134 -16.21 -4.20 17.79
CA HIS A 134 -17.35 -3.42 17.30
C HIS A 134 -16.95 -2.37 16.26
N TRP A 135 -15.71 -1.87 16.30
CA TRP A 135 -15.15 -0.99 15.25
C TRP A 135 -14.75 -1.80 14.01
N VAL A 136 -14.12 -2.96 14.21
CA VAL A 136 -13.77 -3.87 13.11
C VAL A 136 -15.01 -4.25 12.30
N ALA A 137 -16.17 -4.49 12.98
CA ALA A 137 -17.43 -4.79 12.32
C ALA A 137 -17.90 -3.71 11.33
N THR A 138 -17.46 -2.46 11.49
CA THR A 138 -17.78 -1.35 10.57
C THR A 138 -16.95 -1.34 9.28
N HIS A 139 -15.86 -2.09 9.24
CA HIS A 139 -14.93 -2.08 8.11
C HIS A 139 -15.46 -2.85 6.90
N LEU A 140 -16.07 -4.02 7.11
CA LEU A 140 -16.62 -4.83 6.01
C LEU A 140 -17.69 -4.08 5.19
N PRO A 141 -18.70 -3.42 5.79
CA PRO A 141 -19.65 -2.63 5.03
C PRO A 141 -18.99 -1.55 4.16
N LYS A 142 -17.93 -0.89 4.67
CA LYS A 142 -17.18 0.12 3.91
C LYS A 142 -16.36 -0.47 2.77
N TYR A 143 -15.82 -1.66 2.96
CA TYR A 143 -15.13 -2.39 1.90
C TYR A 143 -16.09 -2.78 0.77
N LEU A 144 -17.25 -3.38 1.11
CA LEU A 144 -18.27 -3.76 0.12
C LEU A 144 -18.86 -2.53 -0.60
N GLU A 145 -19.06 -1.41 0.11
CA GLU A 145 -19.45 -0.13 -0.50
C GLU A 145 -18.48 0.29 -1.60
N GLY A 146 -17.18 0.25 -1.33
CA GLY A 146 -16.15 0.62 -2.32
C GLY A 146 -16.09 -0.34 -3.52
N LEU A 147 -16.25 -1.64 -3.29
CA LEU A 147 -16.34 -2.61 -4.39
C LEU A 147 -17.55 -2.32 -5.29
N ARG A 148 -18.71 -2.02 -4.68
CA ARG A 148 -19.95 -1.66 -5.41
C ARG A 148 -19.76 -0.37 -6.22
N ASN A 149 -19.18 0.66 -5.63
CA ASN A 149 -18.92 1.93 -6.31
C ASN A 149 -18.04 1.75 -7.57
N ALA A 150 -17.10 0.81 -7.51
CA ALA A 150 -16.21 0.47 -8.62
C ALA A 150 -16.79 -0.60 -9.59
N ASN A 151 -18.07 -0.99 -9.43
CA ASN A 151 -18.71 -2.07 -10.18
C ASN A 151 -17.95 -3.41 -10.14
N LYS A 152 -17.30 -3.69 -8.98
CA LYS A 152 -16.60 -4.96 -8.72
C LYS A 152 -17.52 -5.93 -7.98
N ASN A 153 -17.19 -7.24 -8.07
CA ASN A 153 -17.90 -8.24 -7.28
C ASN A 153 -17.68 -7.97 -5.77
N GLU A 154 -18.78 -7.94 -5.02
CA GLU A 154 -18.79 -7.75 -3.56
C GLU A 154 -18.28 -9.01 -2.82
N ASP A 155 -17.03 -9.39 -3.05
CA ASP A 155 -16.40 -10.54 -2.41
C ASP A 155 -15.77 -10.12 -1.06
N PRO A 156 -16.29 -10.57 0.08
CA PRO A 156 -15.76 -10.20 1.40
C PRO A 156 -14.37 -10.78 1.69
N ARG A 157 -13.89 -11.76 0.91
CA ARG A 157 -12.60 -12.44 1.14
C ARG A 157 -11.40 -11.55 0.96
N GLY A 158 -11.54 -10.38 0.31
CA GLY A 158 -10.49 -9.38 0.22
C GLY A 158 -10.23 -8.66 1.55
N TRP A 159 -11.23 -8.58 2.43
CA TRP A 159 -11.06 -8.02 3.76
C TRP A 159 -10.44 -9.05 4.72
N ARG A 160 -9.44 -8.61 5.47
CA ARG A 160 -8.72 -9.44 6.45
C ARG A 160 -8.79 -8.81 7.83
N VAL A 161 -8.75 -9.66 8.86
CA VAL A 161 -8.75 -9.23 10.27
C VAL A 161 -7.53 -9.82 10.96
N ALA A 162 -6.67 -8.96 11.48
CA ALA A 162 -5.59 -9.39 12.37
C ALA A 162 -6.11 -9.47 13.81
N LYS A 163 -5.68 -10.50 14.55
CA LYS A 163 -5.97 -10.68 15.99
C LYS A 163 -4.75 -11.24 16.69
N CYS A 164 -4.51 -10.76 17.91
CA CYS A 164 -3.57 -11.42 18.81
C CYS A 164 -4.23 -12.69 19.35
N ILE A 165 -3.53 -13.80 19.21
CA ILE A 165 -3.97 -15.11 19.73
C ILE A 165 -2.88 -15.60 20.67
N PHE A 166 -3.25 -15.90 21.89
CA PHE A 166 -2.39 -16.56 22.86
C PHE A 166 -2.90 -17.98 23.09
N VAL A 167 -2.01 -18.95 22.91
CA VAL A 167 -2.35 -20.39 23.10
C VAL A 167 -1.64 -20.87 24.34
N ALA A 168 -2.39 -21.51 25.23
CA ALA A 168 -1.87 -22.12 26.46
C ALA A 168 -2.54 -23.49 26.71
N ASP A 169 -1.92 -24.30 27.57
CA ASP A 169 -2.39 -25.65 27.90
C ASP A 169 -3.75 -25.69 28.60
N ASN A 170 -4.15 -24.57 29.19
CA ASN A 170 -5.48 -24.42 29.81
C ASN A 170 -5.91 -22.95 29.85
N GLU A 171 -7.22 -22.73 30.04
CA GLU A 171 -7.86 -21.41 30.05
C GLU A 171 -7.27 -20.46 31.12
N LYS A 172 -6.93 -20.99 32.31
CA LYS A 172 -6.38 -20.19 33.42
C LYS A 172 -5.02 -19.57 33.04
N LEU A 173 -4.20 -20.28 32.29
CA LEU A 173 -2.92 -19.75 31.78
C LEU A 173 -3.14 -18.80 30.59
N ALA A 174 -4.19 -18.98 29.83
CA ALA A 174 -4.50 -18.14 28.68
C ALA A 174 -5.08 -16.77 29.09
N THR A 175 -5.66 -16.65 30.30
CA THR A 175 -6.35 -15.43 30.77
C THR A 175 -5.54 -14.60 31.77
N ASN A 176 -4.41 -15.08 32.25
CA ASN A 176 -3.47 -14.35 33.11
C ASN A 176 -2.38 -13.65 32.28
#